data_9127c6cf14a7fc289ac79c15d15eb2ea
#
_entry.id   9127c6cf14a7fc289ac79c15d15eb2ea
#
_cell.length_a   1.000
_cell.length_b   1.000
_cell.length_c   1.000
_cell.angle_alpha   90.00
_cell.angle_beta   90.00
_cell.angle_gamma   90.00
#
_symmetry.space_group_name_H-M   'P 1'
#
loop_
_entity.id
_entity.type
_entity.pdbx_description
1 polymer ?
#
loop_
_entity_poly.entity_id
_entity_poly.type
_entity_poly.pdbx_seq_one_letter_code
_entity_poly.pdbx_strand_id
1 'polypeptide(L)'
;MGSEMCIRDSDGALAANGIFSVGAGVWCAVIGILLLLWVLVGLKRLEKINMVAMTALFLMTLVLCFVIVTRGNFGTLFNGSSANKDALTFGAAIELSAAMPLSWIPVISDYTSNSTKPVKATVVSTIVYCLVSCWMYLIGMSAAIGMGTSDIAQISLRAGLGVVGLLIILFSTVTTNFLAAHSAGVSGEVIGESFSKHINGKYLSVLVVLLGTIAAILYPMDNIEDFLYLINSVFAPMIAVMIADFFFNKKRSVTKEWDWTNLIVWLIGLSLYRVLMHVDIVIGYTLPDIVITAVLCVI
;
A
#
# COMPACT_ATOMS: atom_id res chain seq x y z
N MET A 1 7.08 3.14 2.39
CA MET A 1 6.28 3.39 3.62
C MET A 1 5.93 4.85 3.84
N GLY A 2 6.89 5.79 3.94
CA GLY A 2 6.54 7.21 4.09
C GLY A 2 5.72 7.78 2.94
N SER A 3 6.01 7.37 1.74
CA SER A 3 5.31 7.73 0.52
C SER A 3 3.90 7.11 0.42
N GLU A 4 3.72 5.85 0.80
CA GLU A 4 2.38 5.23 0.91
C GLU A 4 1.51 5.92 1.96
N MET A 5 2.12 6.35 3.05
CA MET A 5 1.44 7.14 4.07
C MET A 5 0.97 8.48 3.51
N CYS A 6 1.81 9.15 2.71
CA CYS A 6 1.47 10.40 2.04
C CYS A 6 0.25 10.25 1.11
N ILE A 7 0.19 9.16 0.30
CA ILE A 7 -0.95 8.86 -0.57
C ILE A 7 -2.23 8.66 0.24
N ARG A 8 -2.17 7.81 1.26
CA ARG A 8 -3.35 7.51 2.10
C ARG A 8 -3.84 8.73 2.87
N ASP A 9 -2.92 9.59 3.32
CA ASP A 9 -3.27 10.86 3.96
C ASP A 9 -3.97 11.78 2.95
N SER A 10 -3.48 11.84 1.70
CA SER A 10 -4.10 12.60 0.62
C SER A 10 -5.48 12.06 0.25
N ASP A 11 -5.62 10.74 0.09
CA ASP A 11 -6.90 10.10 -0.22
C ASP A 11 -7.93 10.30 0.90
N GLY A 12 -7.52 10.12 2.16
CA GLY A 12 -8.36 10.39 3.32
C GLY A 12 -8.77 11.86 3.43
N ALA A 13 -7.87 12.78 3.09
CA ALA A 13 -8.13 14.21 3.08
C ALA A 13 -9.07 14.63 1.94
N LEU A 14 -8.93 14.05 0.75
CA LEU A 14 -9.83 14.27 -0.39
C LEU A 14 -11.23 13.76 -0.06
N ALA A 15 -11.34 12.55 0.53
CA ALA A 15 -12.61 11.99 0.98
C ALA A 15 -13.29 12.91 2.01
N ALA A 16 -12.54 13.43 2.98
CA ALA A 16 -13.04 14.35 3.98
C ALA A 16 -13.46 15.69 3.38
N ASN A 17 -12.67 16.22 2.44
CA ASN A 17 -12.95 17.48 1.76
C ASN A 17 -14.20 17.38 0.86
N GLY A 18 -14.50 16.20 0.33
CA GLY A 18 -15.73 15.93 -0.43
C GLY A 18 -17.00 16.10 0.39
N ILE A 19 -16.92 15.95 1.72
CA ILE A 19 -18.07 16.13 2.64
C ILE A 19 -18.04 17.50 3.31
N PHE A 20 -16.86 17.94 3.75
CA PHE A 20 -16.65 19.26 4.37
C PHE A 20 -15.57 20.01 3.60
N SER A 21 -15.95 20.94 2.74
CA SER A 21 -15.07 21.71 1.85
C SER A 21 -14.26 22.78 2.61
N VAL A 22 -13.33 22.32 3.46
CA VAL A 22 -12.43 23.20 4.23
C VAL A 22 -11.05 23.34 3.54
N GLY A 23 -10.76 22.43 2.61
CA GLY A 23 -9.49 22.34 1.89
C GLY A 23 -8.73 21.05 2.24
N ALA A 24 -8.25 20.34 1.21
CA ALA A 24 -7.55 19.05 1.36
C ALA A 24 -6.31 19.16 2.28
N GLY A 25 -5.54 20.26 2.17
CA GLY A 25 -4.36 20.47 3.02
C GLY A 25 -4.67 20.57 4.52
N VAL A 26 -5.84 21.13 4.88
CA VAL A 26 -6.29 21.19 6.29
C VAL A 26 -6.60 19.76 6.79
N TRP A 27 -7.25 18.95 5.97
CA TRP A 27 -7.54 17.57 6.31
C TRP A 27 -6.27 16.71 6.41
N CYS A 28 -5.30 16.92 5.53
CA CYS A 28 -3.97 16.27 5.65
C CYS A 28 -3.31 16.62 7.00
N ALA A 29 -3.37 17.88 7.42
CA ALA A 29 -2.84 18.30 8.71
C ALA A 29 -3.58 17.65 9.89
N VAL A 30 -4.92 17.56 9.83
CA VAL A 30 -5.74 16.89 10.85
C VAL A 30 -5.37 15.39 10.96
N ILE A 31 -5.28 14.70 9.83
CA ILE A 31 -4.88 13.28 9.79
C ILE A 31 -3.47 13.11 10.35
N GLY A 32 -2.52 13.97 9.95
CA GLY A 32 -1.15 13.95 10.46
C GLY A 32 -1.06 14.18 11.97
N ILE A 33 -1.84 15.11 12.54
CA ILE A 33 -1.91 15.33 13.99
C ILE A 33 -2.48 14.09 14.69
N LEU A 34 -3.55 13.50 14.17
CA LEU A 34 -4.12 12.28 14.73
C LEU A 34 -3.13 11.12 14.69
N LEU A 35 -2.37 10.99 13.60
CA LEU A 35 -1.30 10.01 13.46
C LEU A 35 -0.19 10.21 14.50
N LEU A 36 0.27 11.45 14.70
CA LEU A 36 1.26 11.77 15.72
C LEU A 36 0.78 11.38 17.10
N LEU A 37 -0.46 11.71 17.45
CA LEU A 37 -1.07 11.30 18.72
C LEU A 37 -1.09 9.77 18.86
N TRP A 38 -1.44 9.06 17.78
CA TRP A 38 -1.46 7.60 17.75
C TRP A 38 -0.08 6.99 17.99
N VAL A 39 0.96 7.51 17.32
CA VAL A 39 2.36 7.08 17.50
C VAL A 39 2.85 7.36 18.93
N LEU A 40 2.44 8.47 19.53
CA LEU A 40 2.82 8.82 20.91
C LEU A 40 2.17 7.89 21.95
N VAL A 41 0.92 7.50 21.75
CA VAL A 41 0.17 6.59 22.65
C VAL A 41 0.71 5.15 22.57
N GLY A 42 1.12 4.69 21.39
CA GLY A 42 1.79 3.41 21.18
C GLY A 42 0.86 2.21 20.96
N LEU A 43 1.39 1.15 20.36
CA LEU A 43 0.69 0.00 19.82
C LEU A 43 -0.17 -0.76 20.84
N LYS A 44 0.39 -1.03 22.03
CA LYS A 44 -0.27 -1.88 23.04
C LYS A 44 -1.61 -1.34 23.55
N ARG A 45 -1.81 -0.02 23.54
CA ARG A 45 -3.07 0.60 23.97
C ARG A 45 -4.10 0.70 22.85
N LEU A 46 -3.63 0.67 21.61
CA LEU A 46 -4.46 0.93 20.43
C LEU A 46 -4.96 -0.34 19.74
N GLU A 47 -4.50 -1.53 20.14
CA GLU A 47 -4.88 -2.81 19.53
C GLU A 47 -6.41 -3.00 19.46
N LYS A 48 -7.11 -2.74 20.58
CA LYS A 48 -8.58 -2.86 20.62
C LYS A 48 -9.28 -1.83 19.73
N ILE A 49 -8.78 -0.60 19.69
CA ILE A 49 -9.34 0.47 18.88
C ILE A 49 -9.12 0.15 17.40
N ASN A 50 -7.95 -0.35 17.05
CA ASN A 50 -7.63 -0.78 15.69
C ASN A 50 -8.56 -1.93 15.23
N MET A 51 -8.81 -2.91 16.09
CA MET A 51 -9.74 -4.00 15.80
C MET A 51 -11.17 -3.49 15.56
N VAL A 52 -11.64 -2.54 16.36
CA VAL A 52 -12.97 -1.93 16.18
C VAL A 52 -13.02 -1.14 14.87
N ALA A 53 -12.00 -0.33 14.57
CA ALA A 53 -11.93 0.46 13.33
C ALA A 53 -11.93 -0.44 12.08
N MET A 54 -11.15 -1.52 12.09
CA MET A 54 -11.10 -2.49 10.97
C MET A 54 -12.42 -3.24 10.81
N THR A 55 -13.08 -3.60 11.91
CA THR A 55 -14.42 -4.24 11.86
C THR A 55 -15.46 -3.27 11.30
N ALA A 56 -15.43 -2.00 11.73
CA ALA A 56 -16.34 -0.97 11.21
C ALA A 56 -16.10 -0.73 9.71
N LEU A 57 -14.83 -0.68 9.27
CA LEU A 57 -14.48 -0.57 7.86
C LEU A 57 -15.01 -1.76 7.05
N PHE A 58 -14.83 -2.98 7.55
CA PHE A 58 -15.34 -4.18 6.89
C PHE A 58 -16.88 -4.15 6.75
N LEU A 59 -17.60 -3.77 7.80
CA LEU A 59 -19.06 -3.61 7.75
C LEU A 59 -19.46 -2.52 6.75
N MET A 60 -18.74 -1.41 6.71
CA MET A 60 -18.96 -0.35 5.72
C MET A 60 -18.76 -0.87 4.29
N THR A 61 -17.74 -1.67 4.01
CA THR A 61 -17.53 -2.24 2.67
C THR A 61 -18.65 -3.18 2.25
N LEU A 62 -19.24 -3.93 3.20
CA LEU A 62 -20.43 -4.76 2.93
C LEU A 62 -21.65 -3.89 2.56
N VAL A 63 -21.88 -2.79 3.29
CA VAL A 63 -22.96 -1.85 2.98
C VAL A 63 -22.74 -1.20 1.62
N LEU A 64 -21.52 -0.77 1.31
CA LEU A 64 -21.18 -0.21 0.00
C LEU A 64 -21.41 -1.23 -1.12
N CYS A 65 -20.99 -2.47 -0.93
CA CYS A 65 -21.25 -3.55 -1.89
C CYS A 65 -22.77 -3.73 -2.14
N PHE A 66 -23.57 -3.77 -1.08
CA PHE A 66 -25.03 -3.86 -1.19
C PHE A 66 -25.63 -2.67 -1.95
N VAL A 67 -25.20 -1.45 -1.65
CA VAL A 67 -25.67 -0.24 -2.34
C VAL A 67 -25.28 -0.24 -3.81
N ILE A 68 -24.03 -0.60 -4.13
CA ILE A 68 -23.54 -0.68 -5.52
C ILE A 68 -24.34 -1.70 -6.32
N VAL A 69 -24.59 -2.88 -5.76
CA VAL A 69 -25.37 -3.94 -6.44
C VAL A 69 -26.82 -3.53 -6.64
N THR A 70 -27.43 -2.84 -5.65
CA THR A 70 -28.86 -2.49 -5.71
C THR A 70 -29.16 -1.22 -6.49
N ARG A 71 -28.25 -0.26 -6.53
CA ARG A 71 -28.42 1.05 -7.17
C ARG A 71 -27.54 1.25 -8.42
N GLY A 72 -26.56 0.38 -8.65
CA GLY A 72 -25.69 0.44 -9.82
C GLY A 72 -26.44 0.10 -11.10
N ASN A 73 -26.16 0.85 -12.16
CA ASN A 73 -26.66 0.54 -13.50
C ASN A 73 -25.65 -0.30 -14.26
N PHE A 74 -25.79 -1.62 -14.19
CA PHE A 74 -24.89 -2.58 -14.84
C PHE A 74 -25.25 -2.90 -16.29
N GLY A 75 -26.31 -2.28 -16.85
CA GLY A 75 -26.71 -2.49 -18.24
C GLY A 75 -25.61 -2.15 -19.25
N THR A 76 -24.70 -1.23 -18.93
CA THR A 76 -23.56 -0.86 -19.75
C THR A 76 -22.48 -1.94 -19.85
N LEU A 77 -22.34 -2.82 -18.84
CA LEU A 77 -21.41 -3.95 -18.87
C LEU A 77 -21.71 -4.96 -20.00
N PHE A 78 -22.99 -5.16 -20.31
CA PHE A 78 -23.42 -6.13 -21.31
C PHE A 78 -23.51 -5.53 -22.72
N ASN A 79 -23.52 -4.20 -22.84
CA ASN A 79 -23.69 -3.52 -24.12
C ASN A 79 -22.39 -3.25 -24.88
N GLY A 80 -21.23 -3.72 -24.39
CA GLY A 80 -19.95 -3.67 -25.12
C GLY A 80 -19.50 -2.26 -25.54
N SER A 81 -20.04 -1.22 -24.91
CA SER A 81 -19.78 0.15 -25.30
C SER A 81 -18.51 0.70 -24.69
N SER A 82 -17.61 1.00 -25.59
CA SER A 82 -16.47 1.92 -25.46
C SER A 82 -15.31 1.39 -24.62
N ALA A 83 -14.35 0.78 -25.31
CA ALA A 83 -12.96 0.95 -24.92
C ALA A 83 -12.71 2.47 -24.86
N ASN A 84 -12.74 3.05 -23.66
CA ASN A 84 -12.25 4.39 -23.43
C ASN A 84 -10.82 4.42 -23.96
N LYS A 85 -10.46 5.44 -24.74
CA LYS A 85 -9.09 5.61 -25.25
C LYS A 85 -8.04 5.69 -24.13
N ASP A 86 -8.49 5.99 -22.90
CA ASP A 86 -7.69 6.08 -21.69
C ASP A 86 -7.77 4.81 -20.82
N ALA A 87 -8.28 3.68 -21.37
CA ALA A 87 -8.31 2.42 -20.63
C ALA A 87 -6.88 1.86 -20.46
N LEU A 88 -6.53 1.54 -19.23
CA LEU A 88 -5.26 0.86 -18.91
C LEU A 88 -5.12 -0.44 -19.71
N THR A 89 -3.92 -0.70 -20.22
CA THR A 89 -3.61 -2.00 -20.83
C THR A 89 -3.69 -3.10 -19.76
N PHE A 90 -3.93 -4.33 -20.20
CA PHE A 90 -4.01 -5.47 -19.27
C PHE A 90 -2.72 -5.64 -18.47
N GLY A 91 -1.55 -5.42 -19.11
CA GLY A 91 -0.25 -5.44 -18.45
C GLY A 91 -0.12 -4.36 -17.38
N ALA A 92 -0.57 -3.13 -17.65
CA ALA A 92 -0.59 -2.04 -16.68
C ALA A 92 -1.50 -2.35 -15.48
N ALA A 93 -2.66 -2.96 -15.71
CA ALA A 93 -3.56 -3.34 -14.62
C ALA A 93 -2.95 -4.42 -13.71
N ILE A 94 -2.26 -5.43 -14.27
CA ILE A 94 -1.50 -6.42 -13.50
C ILE A 94 -0.42 -5.72 -12.67
N GLU A 95 0.32 -4.81 -13.30
CA GLU A 95 1.42 -4.09 -12.67
C GLU A 95 0.97 -3.27 -11.47
N LEU A 96 -0.07 -2.47 -11.63
CA LEU A 96 -0.63 -1.65 -10.56
C LEU A 96 -1.20 -2.50 -9.43
N SER A 97 -1.80 -3.66 -9.74
CA SER A 97 -2.30 -4.58 -8.72
C SER A 97 -1.20 -5.30 -7.95
N ALA A 98 -0.01 -5.48 -8.54
CA ALA A 98 1.14 -6.10 -7.90
C ALA A 98 1.91 -5.17 -6.96
N ALA A 99 1.82 -3.85 -7.15
CA ALA A 99 2.60 -2.85 -6.40
C ALA A 99 2.35 -2.92 -4.89
N MET A 100 1.10 -3.00 -4.47
CA MET A 100 0.75 -3.03 -3.05
C MET A 100 1.23 -4.32 -2.34
N PRO A 101 0.98 -5.55 -2.86
CA PRO A 101 1.53 -6.77 -2.27
C PRO A 101 3.06 -6.74 -2.18
N LEU A 102 3.75 -6.25 -3.22
CA LEU A 102 5.22 -6.19 -3.24
C LEU A 102 5.78 -5.31 -2.14
N SER A 103 5.17 -4.15 -1.90
CA SER A 103 5.60 -3.24 -0.83
C SER A 103 5.40 -3.83 0.58
N TRP A 104 4.47 -4.79 0.74
CA TRP A 104 4.20 -5.45 2.03
C TRP A 104 5.08 -6.66 2.32
N ILE A 105 5.72 -7.29 1.32
CA ILE A 105 6.57 -8.47 1.52
C ILE A 105 7.67 -8.24 2.56
N PRO A 106 8.45 -7.14 2.55
CA PRO A 106 9.49 -6.94 3.56
C PRO A 106 8.94 -6.71 4.97
N VAL A 107 7.70 -6.24 5.07
CA VAL A 107 7.08 -5.78 6.33
C VAL A 107 6.30 -6.89 7.02
N ILE A 108 5.79 -7.88 6.27
CA ILE A 108 4.94 -8.94 6.81
C ILE A 108 5.64 -9.74 7.92
N SER A 109 6.96 -9.86 7.86
CA SER A 109 7.77 -10.52 8.88
C SER A 109 7.67 -9.84 10.24
N ASP A 110 7.55 -8.50 10.29
CA ASP A 110 7.47 -7.72 11.54
C ASP A 110 6.20 -8.08 12.33
N TYR A 111 5.12 -8.43 11.62
CA TYR A 111 3.85 -8.81 12.22
C TYR A 111 3.75 -10.30 12.54
N THR A 112 4.39 -11.15 11.74
CA THR A 112 4.24 -12.61 11.88
C THR A 112 5.32 -13.26 12.74
N SER A 113 6.50 -12.63 12.88
CA SER A 113 7.63 -13.15 13.67
C SER A 113 7.29 -13.37 15.15
N ASN A 114 6.48 -12.49 15.73
CA ASN A 114 6.03 -12.57 17.13
C ASN A 114 4.91 -13.59 17.38
N SER A 115 4.42 -14.26 16.34
CA SER A 115 3.36 -15.25 16.45
C SER A 115 3.92 -16.60 16.95
N THR A 116 3.13 -17.37 17.71
CA THR A 116 3.50 -18.72 18.18
C THR A 116 3.74 -19.70 17.03
N LYS A 117 3.18 -19.44 15.84
CA LYS A 117 3.33 -20.26 14.63
C LYS A 117 3.52 -19.36 13.41
N PRO A 118 4.71 -18.77 13.21
CA PRO A 118 4.95 -17.72 12.21
C PRO A 118 4.59 -18.17 10.78
N VAL A 119 4.96 -19.39 10.38
CA VAL A 119 4.64 -19.91 9.04
C VAL A 119 3.13 -19.98 8.79
N LYS A 120 2.36 -20.49 9.77
CA LYS A 120 0.89 -20.53 9.63
C LYS A 120 0.28 -19.14 9.62
N ALA A 121 0.80 -18.23 10.45
CA ALA A 121 0.36 -16.84 10.46
C ALA A 121 0.60 -16.18 9.10
N THR A 122 1.78 -16.35 8.51
CA THR A 122 2.11 -15.80 7.18
C THR A 122 1.18 -16.36 6.09
N VAL A 123 0.98 -17.69 6.05
CA VAL A 123 0.11 -18.31 5.04
C VAL A 123 -1.33 -17.82 5.16
N VAL A 124 -1.88 -17.79 6.37
CA VAL A 124 -3.25 -17.28 6.60
C VAL A 124 -3.36 -15.81 6.21
N SER A 125 -2.38 -14.98 6.61
CA SER A 125 -2.36 -13.56 6.26
C SER A 125 -2.33 -13.35 4.75
N THR A 126 -1.51 -14.13 4.02
CA THR A 126 -1.42 -14.04 2.55
C THR A 126 -2.74 -14.43 1.89
N ILE A 127 -3.38 -15.53 2.32
CA ILE A 127 -4.66 -15.97 1.77
C ILE A 127 -5.75 -14.92 2.02
N VAL A 128 -5.85 -14.43 3.26
CA VAL A 128 -6.83 -13.39 3.61
C VAL A 128 -6.57 -12.11 2.84
N TYR A 129 -5.30 -11.70 2.70
CA TYR A 129 -4.93 -10.53 1.92
C TYR A 129 -5.40 -10.66 0.46
N CYS A 130 -5.12 -11.80 -0.20
CA CYS A 130 -5.55 -12.03 -1.58
C CYS A 130 -7.07 -11.98 -1.71
N LEU A 131 -7.82 -12.64 -0.83
CA LEU A 131 -9.27 -12.67 -0.87
C LEU A 131 -9.88 -11.27 -0.67
N VAL A 132 -9.40 -10.53 0.32
CA VAL A 132 -9.89 -9.18 0.62
C VAL A 132 -9.52 -8.21 -0.50
N SER A 133 -8.31 -8.30 -1.06
CA SER A 133 -7.89 -7.47 -2.19
C SER A 133 -8.76 -7.72 -3.43
N CYS A 134 -9.02 -8.98 -3.79
CA CYS A 134 -9.94 -9.31 -4.87
C CYS A 134 -11.35 -8.74 -4.63
N TRP A 135 -11.83 -8.85 -3.40
CA TRP A 135 -13.12 -8.28 -2.99
C TRP A 135 -13.16 -6.76 -3.18
N MET A 136 -12.11 -6.05 -2.73
CA MET A 136 -12.03 -4.60 -2.85
C MET A 136 -11.91 -4.13 -4.30
N TYR A 137 -11.14 -4.84 -5.13
CA TYR A 137 -11.06 -4.55 -6.58
C TYR A 137 -12.42 -4.75 -7.27
N LEU A 138 -13.16 -5.79 -6.92
CA LEU A 138 -14.52 -6.00 -7.45
C LEU A 138 -15.48 -4.87 -7.04
N ILE A 139 -15.41 -4.41 -5.79
CA ILE A 139 -16.21 -3.25 -5.32
C ILE A 139 -15.83 -2.00 -6.11
N GLY A 140 -14.54 -1.67 -6.21
CA GLY A 140 -14.06 -0.49 -6.91
C GLY A 140 -14.47 -0.47 -8.39
N MET A 141 -14.25 -1.59 -9.10
CA MET A 141 -14.67 -1.76 -10.49
C MET A 141 -16.20 -1.63 -10.65
N SER A 142 -16.96 -2.29 -9.78
CA SER A 142 -18.42 -2.22 -9.81
C SER A 142 -18.94 -0.81 -9.54
N ALA A 143 -18.28 -0.06 -8.66
CA ALA A 143 -18.61 1.33 -8.38
C ALA A 143 -18.30 2.24 -9.58
N ALA A 144 -17.13 2.09 -10.19
CA ALA A 144 -16.75 2.87 -11.37
C ALA A 144 -17.72 2.64 -12.53
N ILE A 145 -18.10 1.40 -12.79
CA ILE A 145 -19.01 1.03 -13.88
C ILE A 145 -20.47 1.37 -13.55
N GLY A 146 -20.94 0.96 -12.35
CA GLY A 146 -22.35 1.07 -11.99
C GLY A 146 -22.78 2.44 -11.52
N MET A 147 -21.88 3.23 -10.93
CA MET A 147 -22.17 4.55 -10.37
C MET A 147 -21.44 5.69 -11.08
N GLY A 148 -20.53 5.39 -12.02
CA GLY A 148 -19.75 6.36 -12.77
C GLY A 148 -18.75 7.15 -11.91
N THR A 149 -18.37 6.60 -10.75
CA THR A 149 -17.37 7.20 -9.85
C THR A 149 -16.64 6.11 -9.08
N SER A 150 -15.34 6.28 -8.91
CA SER A 150 -14.50 5.45 -8.02
C SER A 150 -14.21 6.14 -6.67
N ASP A 151 -14.70 7.37 -6.47
CA ASP A 151 -14.51 8.12 -5.24
C ASP A 151 -15.37 7.55 -4.11
N ILE A 152 -14.71 6.95 -3.11
CA ILE A 152 -15.33 6.31 -1.94
C ILE A 152 -16.19 7.30 -1.16
N ALA A 153 -15.79 8.59 -1.10
CA ALA A 153 -16.58 9.61 -0.40
C ALA A 153 -17.91 9.86 -1.10
N GLN A 154 -17.92 10.00 -2.42
CA GLN A 154 -19.14 10.17 -3.19
C GLN A 154 -20.04 8.94 -3.12
N ILE A 155 -19.45 7.74 -3.18
CA ILE A 155 -20.20 6.49 -3.04
C ILE A 155 -20.84 6.41 -1.65
N SER A 156 -20.09 6.74 -0.59
CA SER A 156 -20.57 6.76 0.79
C SER A 156 -21.70 7.76 1.00
N LEU A 157 -21.61 8.96 0.39
CA LEU A 157 -22.68 9.96 0.39
C LEU A 157 -23.93 9.44 -0.30
N ARG A 158 -23.83 8.84 -1.49
CA ARG A 158 -24.94 8.22 -2.23
C ARG A 158 -25.55 7.03 -1.51
N ALA A 159 -24.72 6.31 -0.72
CA ALA A 159 -25.15 5.23 0.14
C ALA A 159 -25.93 5.70 1.40
N GLY A 160 -25.97 7.02 1.65
CA GLY A 160 -26.59 7.59 2.83
C GLY A 160 -25.75 7.47 4.11
N LEU A 161 -24.46 7.10 3.99
CA LEU A 161 -23.56 6.94 5.14
C LEU A 161 -23.00 8.30 5.62
N GLY A 162 -22.96 9.32 4.75
CA GLY A 162 -22.59 10.68 5.10
C GLY A 162 -21.40 10.81 6.06
N VAL A 163 -21.61 11.48 7.19
CA VAL A 163 -20.57 11.73 8.21
C VAL A 163 -20.08 10.45 8.87
N VAL A 164 -20.92 9.42 9.02
CA VAL A 164 -20.50 8.14 9.62
C VAL A 164 -19.49 7.43 8.73
N GLY A 165 -19.75 7.41 7.41
CA GLY A 165 -18.80 6.87 6.44
C GLY A 165 -17.45 7.61 6.48
N LEU A 166 -17.48 8.96 6.57
CA LEU A 166 -16.28 9.77 6.70
C LEU A 166 -15.48 9.40 7.96
N LEU A 167 -16.14 9.32 9.11
CA LEU A 167 -15.45 8.97 10.37
C LEU A 167 -14.78 7.60 10.28
N ILE A 168 -15.46 6.61 9.68
CA ILE A 168 -14.90 5.27 9.48
C ILE A 168 -13.67 5.34 8.56
N ILE A 169 -13.73 6.08 7.45
CA ILE A 169 -12.61 6.27 6.53
C ILE A 169 -11.44 6.95 7.25
N LEU A 170 -11.66 8.04 7.96
CA LEU A 170 -10.62 8.75 8.70
C LEU A 170 -9.95 7.86 9.75
N PHE A 171 -10.73 7.15 10.57
CA PHE A 171 -10.17 6.23 11.56
C PHE A 171 -9.39 5.10 10.91
N SER A 172 -9.88 4.54 9.81
CA SER A 172 -9.18 3.51 9.06
C SER A 172 -7.86 4.02 8.48
N THR A 173 -7.86 5.23 7.89
CA THR A 173 -6.65 5.88 7.37
C THR A 173 -5.62 6.06 8.47
N VAL A 174 -6.01 6.63 9.62
CA VAL A 174 -5.11 6.86 10.76
C VAL A 174 -4.55 5.55 11.29
N THR A 175 -5.37 4.51 11.49
CA THR A 175 -4.91 3.22 12.03
C THR A 175 -3.98 2.48 11.07
N THR A 176 -4.25 2.52 9.79
CA THR A 176 -3.41 1.86 8.78
C THR A 176 -2.08 2.60 8.60
N ASN A 177 -2.10 3.93 8.55
CA ASN A 177 -0.88 4.74 8.44
C ASN A 177 -0.03 4.68 9.71
N PHE A 178 -0.64 4.50 10.87
CA PHE A 178 0.09 4.22 12.10
C PHE A 178 0.93 2.94 12.02
N LEU A 179 0.38 1.86 11.44
CA LEU A 179 1.12 0.62 11.25
C LEU A 179 2.34 0.85 10.33
N ALA A 180 2.15 1.59 9.23
CA ALA A 180 3.23 1.94 8.30
C ALA A 180 4.32 2.80 9.00
N ALA A 181 3.92 3.80 9.79
CA ALA A 181 4.83 4.64 10.56
C ALA A 181 5.62 3.83 11.61
N HIS A 182 4.96 2.89 12.30
CA HIS A 182 5.60 2.02 13.26
C HIS A 182 6.64 1.12 12.60
N SER A 183 6.30 0.46 11.49
CA SER A 183 7.25 -0.38 10.74
C SER A 183 8.43 0.42 10.18
N ALA A 184 8.20 1.66 9.74
CA ALA A 184 9.28 2.56 9.34
C ALA A 184 10.23 2.88 10.51
N GLY A 185 9.67 3.06 11.72
CA GLY A 185 10.45 3.26 12.95
C GLY A 185 11.31 2.04 13.29
N VAL A 186 10.74 0.84 13.26
CA VAL A 186 11.45 -0.43 13.51
C VAL A 186 12.56 -0.65 12.47
N SER A 187 12.26 -0.48 11.19
CA SER A 187 13.27 -0.60 10.12
C SER A 187 14.41 0.39 10.29
N GLY A 188 14.08 1.63 10.67
CA GLY A 188 15.08 2.66 10.92
C GLY A 188 15.95 2.39 12.16
N GLU A 189 15.40 1.75 13.20
CA GLU A 189 16.15 1.29 14.38
C GLU A 189 17.20 0.23 13.97
N VAL A 190 16.80 -0.76 13.18
CA VAL A 190 17.70 -1.80 12.66
C VAL A 190 18.83 -1.20 11.80
N ILE A 191 18.48 -0.23 10.93
CA ILE A 191 19.49 0.49 10.14
C ILE A 191 20.43 1.28 11.06
N GLY A 192 19.90 1.97 12.09
CA GLY A 192 20.69 2.71 13.06
C GLY A 192 21.69 1.84 13.81
N GLU A 193 21.28 0.65 14.24
CA GLU A 193 22.14 -0.34 14.89
C GLU A 193 23.28 -0.79 13.98
N SER A 194 23.02 -0.97 12.67
CA SER A 194 24.06 -1.31 11.68
C SER A 194 25.14 -0.24 11.56
N PHE A 195 24.82 1.01 11.89
CA PHE A 195 25.79 2.12 11.96
C PHE A 195 26.30 2.40 13.38
N SER A 196 26.14 1.44 14.31
CA SER A 196 26.53 1.59 15.74
C SER A 196 25.88 2.80 16.43
N LYS A 197 24.74 3.27 15.94
CA LYS A 197 23.95 4.35 16.55
C LYS A 197 22.65 3.79 17.09
N HIS A 198 22.49 3.86 18.40
CA HIS A 198 21.22 3.49 19.05
C HIS A 198 20.20 4.61 18.83
N ILE A 199 19.36 4.46 17.81
CA ILE A 199 18.30 5.40 17.46
C ILE A 199 16.97 4.78 17.92
N ASN A 200 16.23 5.49 18.73
CA ASN A 200 14.93 5.00 19.18
C ASN A 200 13.91 5.05 18.04
N GLY A 201 13.35 3.91 17.64
CA GLY A 201 12.40 3.77 16.55
C GLY A 201 11.17 4.68 16.68
N LYS A 202 10.78 5.04 17.92
CA LYS A 202 9.66 5.97 18.14
C LYS A 202 9.94 7.37 17.57
N TYR A 203 11.16 7.90 17.73
CA TYR A 203 11.51 9.21 17.16
C TYR A 203 11.55 9.15 15.62
N LEU A 204 12.01 8.03 15.07
CA LEU A 204 11.98 7.81 13.61
C LEU A 204 10.55 7.71 13.08
N SER A 205 9.65 7.01 13.77
CA SER A 205 8.23 6.99 13.43
C SER A 205 7.63 8.40 13.40
N VAL A 206 7.90 9.22 14.42
CA VAL A 206 7.44 10.62 14.47
C VAL A 206 8.02 11.44 13.31
N LEU A 207 9.30 11.27 13.01
CA LEU A 207 9.95 11.95 11.88
C LEU A 207 9.31 11.58 10.55
N VAL A 208 9.06 10.28 10.32
CA VAL A 208 8.41 9.79 9.09
C VAL A 208 6.99 10.33 8.97
N VAL A 209 6.22 10.38 10.05
CA VAL A 209 4.87 10.97 10.04
C VAL A 209 4.93 12.46 9.68
N LEU A 210 5.84 13.22 10.28
CA LEU A 210 6.00 14.65 9.98
C LEU A 210 6.37 14.87 8.51
N LEU A 211 7.37 14.15 8.01
CA LEU A 211 7.79 14.26 6.61
C LEU A 211 6.69 13.83 5.63
N GLY A 212 5.97 12.73 5.94
CA GLY A 212 4.85 12.26 5.12
C GLY A 212 3.70 13.26 5.09
N THR A 213 3.34 13.85 6.23
CA THR A 213 2.28 14.87 6.28
C THR A 213 2.67 16.15 5.53
N ILE A 214 3.91 16.61 5.67
CA ILE A 214 4.42 17.76 4.92
C ILE A 214 4.40 17.46 3.41
N ALA A 215 4.85 16.27 3.01
CA ALA A 215 4.83 15.86 1.62
C ALA A 215 3.40 15.79 1.07
N ALA A 216 2.42 15.27 1.83
CA ALA A 216 1.02 15.21 1.43
C ALA A 216 0.39 16.60 1.24
N ILE A 217 0.82 17.60 2.00
CA ILE A 217 0.34 18.97 1.88
C ILE A 217 0.97 19.67 0.66
N LEU A 218 2.28 19.45 0.42
CA LEU A 218 3.03 20.13 -0.62
C LEU A 218 2.84 19.53 -2.01
N TYR A 219 2.68 18.21 -2.06
CA TYR A 219 2.55 17.43 -3.29
C TYR A 219 1.26 16.61 -3.23
N PRO A 220 0.10 17.18 -3.59
CA PRO A 220 -1.10 16.38 -3.78
C PRO A 220 -0.78 15.35 -4.88
N MET A 221 -0.93 14.07 -4.54
CA MET A 221 -0.58 12.97 -5.43
C MET A 221 -1.68 12.75 -6.47
N ASP A 222 -1.66 13.58 -7.52
CA ASP A 222 -2.59 13.44 -8.65
C ASP A 222 -2.25 12.23 -9.53
N ASN A 223 -0.99 11.71 -9.46
CA ASN A 223 -0.48 10.60 -10.27
C ASN A 223 -0.10 9.39 -9.40
N ILE A 224 -1.11 8.74 -8.82
CA ILE A 224 -0.92 7.50 -8.03
C ILE A 224 -0.23 6.40 -8.88
N GLU A 225 -0.52 6.33 -10.18
CA GLU A 225 0.03 5.33 -11.09
C GLU A 225 1.56 5.41 -11.17
N ASP A 226 2.11 6.59 -11.42
CA ASP A 226 3.57 6.81 -11.51
C ASP A 226 4.30 6.40 -10.23
N PHE A 227 3.64 6.65 -9.09
CA PHE A 227 4.17 6.25 -7.80
C PHE A 227 4.14 4.73 -7.60
N LEU A 228 3.09 4.03 -8.02
CA LEU A 228 3.01 2.57 -7.96
C LEU A 228 4.08 1.93 -8.87
N TYR A 229 4.34 2.48 -10.06
CA TYR A 229 5.46 2.06 -10.91
C TYR A 229 6.82 2.30 -10.23
N LEU A 230 6.98 3.40 -9.49
CA LEU A 230 8.19 3.64 -8.73
C LEU A 230 8.40 2.58 -7.64
N ILE A 231 7.34 2.25 -6.88
CA ILE A 231 7.37 1.17 -5.89
C ILE A 231 7.83 -0.14 -6.53
N ASN A 232 7.18 -0.56 -7.62
CA ASN A 232 7.53 -1.80 -8.29
C ASN A 232 8.97 -1.82 -8.77
N SER A 233 9.47 -0.71 -9.34
CA SER A 233 10.84 -0.62 -9.83
C SER A 233 11.90 -0.84 -8.74
N VAL A 234 11.58 -0.50 -7.49
CA VAL A 234 12.47 -0.67 -6.34
C VAL A 234 12.32 -2.05 -5.70
N PHE A 235 11.07 -2.47 -5.47
CA PHE A 235 10.80 -3.68 -4.69
C PHE A 235 10.88 -4.96 -5.52
N ALA A 236 10.54 -4.96 -6.81
CA ALA A 236 10.60 -6.16 -7.63
C ALA A 236 12.01 -6.75 -7.71
N PRO A 237 13.06 -5.99 -8.08
CA PRO A 237 14.41 -6.53 -8.10
C PRO A 237 14.94 -6.85 -6.69
N MET A 238 14.52 -6.13 -5.65
CA MET A 238 14.90 -6.44 -4.27
C MET A 238 14.38 -7.81 -3.84
N ILE A 239 13.12 -8.11 -4.15
CA ILE A 239 12.50 -9.39 -3.86
C ILE A 239 13.15 -10.51 -4.69
N ALA A 240 13.50 -10.24 -5.94
CA ALA A 240 14.21 -11.17 -6.81
C ALA A 240 15.56 -11.59 -6.20
N VAL A 241 16.36 -10.63 -5.74
CA VAL A 241 17.64 -10.89 -5.04
C VAL A 241 17.40 -11.68 -3.76
N MET A 242 16.40 -11.31 -2.96
CA MET A 242 16.08 -12.02 -1.71
C MET A 242 15.69 -13.48 -1.98
N ILE A 243 14.86 -13.75 -2.99
CA ILE A 243 14.47 -15.11 -3.39
C ILE A 243 15.69 -15.89 -3.90
N ALA A 244 16.50 -15.28 -4.75
CA ALA A 244 17.70 -15.90 -5.30
C ALA A 244 18.69 -16.30 -4.21
N ASP A 245 18.99 -15.42 -3.27
CA ASP A 245 19.92 -15.69 -2.18
C ASP A 245 19.40 -16.76 -1.22
N PHE A 246 18.11 -16.72 -0.88
CA PHE A 246 17.56 -17.67 0.09
C PHE A 246 17.40 -19.08 -0.49
N PHE A 247 16.85 -19.21 -1.69
CA PHE A 247 16.48 -20.51 -2.26
C PHE A 247 17.58 -21.13 -3.12
N PHE A 248 18.30 -20.32 -3.91
CA PHE A 248 19.30 -20.82 -4.86
C PHE A 248 20.72 -20.77 -4.29
N ASN A 249 21.15 -19.62 -3.80
CA ASN A 249 22.49 -19.45 -3.24
C ASN A 249 22.62 -20.01 -1.83
N LYS A 250 21.48 -20.35 -1.16
CA LYS A 250 21.42 -20.90 0.20
C LYS A 250 22.16 -20.04 1.23
N LYS A 251 22.30 -18.75 1.00
CA LYS A 251 22.89 -17.78 1.93
C LYS A 251 21.94 -17.55 3.12
N ARG A 252 21.90 -18.49 4.07
CA ARG A 252 21.03 -18.43 5.25
C ARG A 252 21.58 -17.55 6.38
N SER A 253 22.83 -17.14 6.30
CA SER A 253 23.46 -16.25 7.28
C SER A 253 24.22 -15.14 6.58
N VAL A 254 23.99 -13.92 7.02
CA VAL A 254 24.73 -12.75 6.57
C VAL A 254 26.11 -12.81 7.22
N THR A 255 27.15 -13.11 6.45
CA THR A 255 28.53 -13.22 6.91
C THR A 255 29.32 -11.92 6.72
N LYS A 256 28.80 -10.99 5.92
CA LYS A 256 29.42 -9.69 5.63
C LYS A 256 28.46 -8.55 5.96
N GLU A 257 28.97 -7.46 6.49
CA GLU A 257 28.19 -6.25 6.76
C GLU A 257 27.58 -5.65 5.50
N TRP A 258 28.28 -5.78 4.34
CA TRP A 258 27.84 -5.28 3.04
C TRP A 258 28.05 -6.33 1.96
N ASP A 259 26.99 -6.69 1.25
CA ASP A 259 27.02 -7.53 0.05
C ASP A 259 26.88 -6.66 -1.19
N TRP A 260 28.05 -6.19 -1.70
CA TRP A 260 28.12 -5.33 -2.88
C TRP A 260 27.59 -6.00 -4.13
N THR A 261 27.69 -7.33 -4.24
CA THR A 261 27.20 -8.09 -5.38
C THR A 261 25.68 -7.97 -5.47
N ASN A 262 24.98 -8.21 -4.37
CA ASN A 262 23.54 -8.09 -4.31
C ASN A 262 23.04 -6.67 -4.55
N LEU A 263 23.77 -5.69 -4.05
CA LEU A 263 23.46 -4.27 -4.29
C LEU A 263 23.57 -3.91 -5.77
N ILE A 264 24.65 -4.37 -6.44
CA ILE A 264 24.86 -4.13 -7.88
C ILE A 264 23.76 -4.82 -8.70
N VAL A 265 23.44 -6.09 -8.40
CA VAL A 265 22.38 -6.83 -9.08
C VAL A 265 21.02 -6.13 -8.89
N TRP A 266 20.74 -5.65 -7.69
CA TRP A 266 19.53 -4.86 -7.43
C TRP A 266 19.48 -3.56 -8.27
N LEU A 267 20.58 -2.83 -8.38
CA LEU A 267 20.65 -1.61 -9.22
C LEU A 267 20.49 -1.92 -10.71
N ILE A 268 21.02 -3.04 -11.17
CA ILE A 268 20.82 -3.52 -12.55
C ILE A 268 19.35 -3.86 -12.76
N GLY A 269 18.71 -4.57 -11.85
CA GLY A 269 17.28 -4.88 -11.90
C GLY A 269 16.41 -3.62 -11.93
N LEU A 270 16.69 -2.64 -11.06
CA LEU A 270 15.98 -1.35 -11.06
C LEU A 270 16.09 -0.66 -12.43
N SER A 271 17.29 -0.66 -13.02
CA SER A 271 17.51 -0.10 -14.35
C SER A 271 16.78 -0.89 -15.43
N LEU A 272 16.79 -2.22 -15.34
CA LEU A 272 16.08 -3.13 -16.24
C LEU A 272 14.57 -2.87 -16.20
N TYR A 273 13.98 -2.76 -15.00
CA TYR A 273 12.56 -2.44 -14.85
C TYR A 273 12.18 -1.16 -15.58
N ARG A 274 13.00 -0.10 -15.43
CA ARG A 274 12.79 1.17 -16.14
C ARG A 274 12.87 1.04 -17.66
N VAL A 275 13.73 0.19 -18.17
CA VAL A 275 13.81 -0.10 -19.62
C VAL A 275 12.58 -0.89 -20.06
N LEU A 276 12.14 -1.89 -19.29
CA LEU A 276 10.97 -2.69 -19.60
C LEU A 276 9.69 -1.85 -19.68
N MET A 277 9.57 -0.77 -18.92
CA MET A 277 8.43 0.16 -19.00
C MET A 277 8.23 0.81 -20.37
N HIS A 278 9.25 0.81 -21.23
CA HIS A 278 9.16 1.33 -22.61
C HIS A 278 8.68 0.27 -23.61
N VAL A 279 8.45 -0.97 -23.18
CA VAL A 279 8.04 -2.08 -24.04
C VAL A 279 6.66 -2.55 -23.57
N ASP A 280 5.68 -2.62 -24.47
CA ASP A 280 4.35 -3.15 -24.15
C ASP A 280 4.42 -4.65 -23.87
N ILE A 281 4.39 -5.04 -22.59
CA ILE A 281 4.41 -6.43 -22.15
C ILE A 281 3.04 -6.78 -21.55
N VAL A 282 2.41 -7.78 -22.11
CA VAL A 282 1.04 -8.21 -21.72
C VAL A 282 0.93 -8.67 -20.25
N ILE A 283 2.02 -9.22 -19.70
CA ILE A 283 2.06 -9.77 -18.32
C ILE A 283 2.59 -8.74 -17.30
N GLY A 284 2.77 -7.48 -17.69
CA GLY A 284 3.40 -6.47 -16.83
C GLY A 284 4.92 -6.59 -16.79
N TYR A 285 5.58 -5.64 -16.14
CA TYR A 285 7.04 -5.50 -16.11
C TYR A 285 7.67 -6.21 -14.90
N THR A 286 6.93 -6.31 -13.81
CA THR A 286 7.37 -6.90 -12.53
C THR A 286 7.79 -8.36 -12.66
N LEU A 287 6.99 -9.20 -13.32
CA LEU A 287 7.32 -10.64 -13.44
C LEU A 287 8.58 -10.88 -14.27
N PRO A 288 8.75 -10.29 -15.48
CA PRO A 288 9.99 -10.42 -16.24
C PRO A 288 11.21 -9.89 -15.46
N ASP A 289 11.06 -8.76 -14.78
CA ASP A 289 12.14 -8.16 -13.99
C ASP A 289 12.59 -9.08 -12.85
N ILE A 290 11.64 -9.64 -12.08
CA ILE A 290 11.94 -10.59 -11.00
C ILE A 290 12.70 -11.81 -11.53
N VAL A 291 12.25 -12.38 -12.66
CA VAL A 291 12.88 -13.58 -13.23
C VAL A 291 14.30 -13.27 -13.72
N ILE A 292 14.49 -12.21 -14.48
CA ILE A 292 15.80 -11.84 -15.04
C ILE A 292 16.76 -11.47 -13.91
N THR A 293 16.32 -10.66 -12.95
CA THR A 293 17.15 -10.24 -11.81
C THR A 293 17.52 -11.42 -10.92
N ALA A 294 16.59 -12.36 -10.68
CA ALA A 294 16.89 -13.58 -9.93
C ALA A 294 17.93 -14.45 -10.64
N VAL A 295 17.82 -14.62 -11.96
CA VAL A 295 18.81 -15.35 -12.77
C VAL A 295 20.17 -14.69 -12.70
N LEU A 296 20.22 -13.34 -12.83
CA LEU A 296 21.47 -12.58 -12.70
C LEU A 296 22.11 -12.72 -11.33
N CYS A 297 21.33 -12.88 -10.28
CA CYS A 297 21.84 -13.07 -8.91
C CYS A 297 22.42 -14.46 -8.69
N VAL A 298 21.96 -15.48 -9.43
CA VAL A 298 22.44 -16.88 -9.31
C VAL A 298 23.69 -17.15 -10.13
N ILE A 299 23.91 -16.40 -11.22
CA ILE A 299 25.11 -16.48 -12.08
C ILE A 299 26.28 -15.77 -11.43
#